data_459073737430a38b2316d84ed5d1ae8f
#
_entry.id   459073737430a38b2316d84ed5d1ae8f
#
_cell.length_a   1.000
_cell.length_b   1.000
_cell.length_c   1.000
_cell.angle_alpha   90.00
_cell.angle_beta   90.00
_cell.angle_gamma   90.00
#
_symmetry.space_group_name_H-M   'P 1'
#
loop_
_entity.id
_entity.type
_entity.pdbx_description
1 polymer ?
#
loop_
_entity_poly.entity_id
_entity_poly.type
_entity_poly.pdbx_seq_one_letter_code
_entity_poly.pdbx_strand_id
1 'polypeptide(L)'
;MFFKKKSMSATNTITILGTGNAFVTHCFNTCFTLQSKGGALLLVDAGGGNGILTQLERAGINLRDIHDLYVTHAHTDHLLGAVWVMRYALQYKNPLRVWSHRKVLDVLTYICQQLLPSKMTVRLGTVVEMNCLEDGDRFEVGDLSLQSFDIQSTKERQFGFTTILPGGKKLTCLGDEPFNELCLPYAQGADWLMSEAFCLYADRDRFNPYEKHHSTALDAAQLAERLGVKNLILYHTEDKTLSTRRERYTAEASSVFSGRVFVPDDLERIEIE
;
A
#
# COMPACT_ATOMS: atom_id res chain seq x y z
N MET A 1 13.52 22.46 -24.08
CA MET A 1 12.69 21.94 -23.01
C MET A 1 13.61 21.33 -21.96
N PHE A 2 13.90 22.06 -20.88
CA PHE A 2 14.88 21.63 -19.87
C PHE A 2 14.27 20.51 -19.05
N PHE A 3 14.85 19.30 -19.14
CA PHE A 3 14.56 18.23 -18.21
C PHE A 3 15.01 18.68 -16.81
N LYS A 4 14.05 19.03 -15.94
CA LYS A 4 14.35 19.14 -14.50
C LYS A 4 14.85 17.77 -14.05
N LYS A 5 16.12 17.68 -13.65
CA LYS A 5 16.66 16.52 -12.95
C LYS A 5 15.70 16.19 -11.80
N LYS A 6 15.19 14.94 -11.75
CA LYS A 6 14.42 14.42 -10.62
C LYS A 6 15.21 14.75 -9.34
N SER A 7 14.68 15.57 -8.45
CA SER A 7 15.37 15.87 -7.19
C SER A 7 15.40 14.57 -6.41
N MET A 8 16.60 14.05 -6.17
CA MET A 8 16.78 12.96 -5.22
C MET A 8 16.23 13.43 -3.87
N SER A 9 15.34 12.67 -3.27
CA SER A 9 14.90 12.93 -1.90
C SER A 9 16.10 12.71 -0.97
N ALA A 10 16.28 13.55 0.04
CA ALA A 10 17.33 13.33 1.04
C ALA A 10 17.06 12.08 1.90
N THR A 11 15.79 11.65 1.98
CA THR A 11 15.29 10.58 2.84
C THR A 11 14.39 9.62 2.07
N ASN A 12 14.26 8.38 2.54
CA ASN A 12 13.19 7.49 2.08
C ASN A 12 11.85 8.03 2.59
N THR A 13 10.79 7.93 1.78
CA THR A 13 9.50 8.55 2.11
C THR A 13 8.35 7.62 1.75
N ILE A 14 7.39 7.50 2.64
CA ILE A 14 6.05 6.99 2.32
C ILE A 14 5.12 8.18 2.18
N THR A 15 4.41 8.29 1.06
CA THR A 15 3.31 9.24 0.89
C THR A 15 2.00 8.46 0.91
N ILE A 16 1.22 8.65 1.94
CA ILE A 16 -0.09 8.01 2.10
C ILE A 16 -1.08 8.73 1.17
N LEU A 17 -1.55 8.07 0.13
CA LEU A 17 -2.53 8.65 -0.79
C LEU A 17 -3.96 8.47 -0.28
N GLY A 18 -4.20 7.40 0.48
CA GLY A 18 -5.47 7.11 1.11
C GLY A 18 -5.31 6.21 2.32
N THR A 19 -6.19 6.38 3.30
CA THR A 19 -6.11 5.73 4.61
C THR A 19 -7.28 4.82 4.94
N GLY A 20 -8.34 4.83 4.12
CA GLY A 20 -9.61 4.22 4.47
C GLY A 20 -9.83 2.83 3.91
N ASN A 21 -10.75 2.09 4.51
CA ASN A 21 -11.23 0.79 4.05
C ASN A 21 -12.17 0.91 2.82
N ALA A 22 -12.79 -0.21 2.41
CA ALA A 22 -13.59 -0.30 1.18
C ALA A 22 -14.76 0.71 1.12
N PHE A 23 -15.46 0.96 2.21
CA PHE A 23 -16.72 1.73 2.23
C PHE A 23 -16.59 3.15 2.77
N VAL A 24 -15.40 3.70 2.81
CA VAL A 24 -15.17 5.09 3.24
C VAL A 24 -15.69 6.09 2.20
N THR A 25 -16.13 7.24 2.68
CA THR A 25 -16.64 8.34 1.86
C THR A 25 -16.03 9.69 2.20
N HIS A 26 -15.27 9.78 3.31
CA HIS A 26 -14.66 11.00 3.82
C HIS A 26 -13.13 11.00 3.73
N CYS A 27 -12.54 9.87 3.35
CA CYS A 27 -11.14 9.74 2.99
C CYS A 27 -11.01 8.84 1.76
N PHE A 28 -9.82 8.70 1.20
CA PHE A 28 -9.59 7.83 0.05
C PHE A 28 -9.22 6.41 0.51
N ASN A 29 -9.49 5.42 -0.35
CA ASN A 29 -9.14 4.02 -0.05
C ASN A 29 -7.64 3.85 0.07
N THR A 30 -7.22 2.88 0.87
CA THR A 30 -5.83 2.60 1.20
C THR A 30 -4.97 2.42 -0.03
N CYS A 31 -4.02 3.32 -0.19
CA CYS A 31 -2.91 3.21 -1.14
C CYS A 31 -1.82 4.22 -0.78
N PHE A 32 -0.61 3.97 -1.21
CA PHE A 32 0.53 4.85 -0.89
C PHE A 32 1.64 4.73 -1.93
N THR A 33 2.59 5.67 -1.92
CA THR A 33 3.84 5.51 -2.64
C THR A 33 5.00 5.34 -1.67
N LEU A 34 5.92 4.44 -2.02
CA LEU A 34 7.23 4.32 -1.38
C LEU A 34 8.28 4.91 -2.32
N GLN A 35 8.93 5.97 -1.88
CA GLN A 35 10.04 6.61 -2.60
C GLN A 35 11.35 6.40 -1.84
N SER A 36 12.35 5.82 -2.51
CA SER A 36 13.69 5.71 -1.95
C SER A 36 14.46 7.02 -2.08
N LYS A 37 15.48 7.21 -1.23
CA LYS A 37 16.43 8.32 -1.38
C LYS A 37 17.25 8.24 -2.69
N GLY A 38 17.38 7.05 -3.29
CA GLY A 38 18.02 6.85 -4.59
C GLY A 38 17.12 7.16 -5.78
N GLY A 39 15.84 7.45 -5.55
CA GLY A 39 14.88 7.91 -6.56
C GLY A 39 13.96 6.82 -7.12
N ALA A 40 13.99 5.58 -6.61
CA ALA A 40 12.96 4.60 -6.90
C ALA A 40 11.58 5.12 -6.41
N LEU A 41 10.53 4.82 -7.16
CA LEU A 41 9.15 5.17 -6.80
C LEU A 41 8.24 3.98 -7.10
N LEU A 42 7.68 3.41 -6.05
CA LEU A 42 6.71 2.32 -6.12
C LEU A 42 5.34 2.85 -5.67
N LEU A 43 4.32 2.68 -6.50
CA LEU A 43 2.92 2.84 -6.09
C LEU A 43 2.44 1.49 -5.54
N VAL A 44 1.87 1.48 -4.33
CA VAL A 44 1.29 0.30 -3.69
C VAL A 44 -0.21 0.48 -3.59
N ASP A 45 -0.95 -0.36 -4.27
CA ASP A 45 -2.38 -0.26 -4.52
C ASP A 45 -2.79 1.07 -5.18
N ALA A 46 -4.05 1.22 -5.53
CA ALA A 46 -4.49 2.42 -6.25
C ALA A 46 -5.91 2.87 -5.88
N GLY A 47 -6.49 2.33 -4.81
CA GLY A 47 -7.83 2.68 -4.39
C GLY A 47 -8.94 2.16 -5.31
N GLY A 48 -10.16 2.58 -5.05
CA GLY A 48 -11.38 2.05 -5.67
C GLY A 48 -11.76 2.62 -7.04
N GLY A 49 -10.93 3.45 -7.66
CA GLY A 49 -11.27 4.01 -8.97
C GLY A 49 -10.42 5.20 -9.41
N ASN A 50 -11.01 6.10 -10.24
CA ASN A 50 -10.28 7.23 -10.83
C ASN A 50 -9.81 8.28 -9.81
N GLY A 51 -10.27 8.23 -8.57
CA GLY A 51 -9.82 9.10 -7.49
C GLY A 51 -8.31 9.07 -7.28
N ILE A 52 -7.63 7.95 -7.63
CA ILE A 52 -6.17 7.85 -7.59
C ILE A 52 -5.48 8.95 -8.40
N LEU A 53 -6.07 9.36 -9.53
CA LEU A 53 -5.50 10.43 -10.37
C LEU A 53 -5.47 11.76 -9.61
N THR A 54 -6.55 12.08 -8.90
CA THR A 54 -6.64 13.27 -8.05
C THR A 54 -5.70 13.18 -6.85
N GLN A 55 -5.59 12.02 -6.23
CA GLN A 55 -4.70 11.83 -5.07
C GLN A 55 -3.23 11.99 -5.45
N LEU A 56 -2.80 11.42 -6.57
CA LEU A 56 -1.44 11.61 -7.08
C LEU A 56 -1.16 13.09 -7.40
N GLU A 57 -2.08 13.77 -8.09
CA GLU A 57 -1.96 15.20 -8.41
C GLU A 57 -1.83 16.05 -7.14
N ARG A 58 -2.72 15.85 -6.16
CA ARG A 58 -2.69 16.58 -4.87
C ARG A 58 -1.44 16.27 -4.05
N ALA A 59 -0.89 15.07 -4.15
CA ALA A 59 0.39 14.69 -3.54
C ALA A 59 1.60 15.26 -4.29
N GLY A 60 1.40 15.93 -5.43
CA GLY A 60 2.48 16.45 -6.28
C GLY A 60 3.24 15.35 -7.02
N ILE A 61 2.67 14.16 -7.15
CA ILE A 61 3.27 13.01 -7.84
C ILE A 61 2.72 12.96 -9.26
N ASN A 62 3.60 13.09 -10.25
CA ASN A 62 3.17 13.02 -11.63
C ASN A 62 2.96 11.57 -12.06
N LEU A 63 1.81 11.27 -12.64
CA LEU A 63 1.47 9.92 -13.10
C LEU A 63 2.47 9.34 -14.13
N ARG A 64 3.15 10.23 -14.91
CA ARG A 64 4.23 9.83 -15.82
C ARG A 64 5.46 9.26 -15.11
N ASP A 65 5.65 9.57 -13.83
CA ASP A 65 6.79 9.10 -13.03
C ASP A 65 6.51 7.75 -12.36
N ILE A 66 5.26 7.26 -12.43
CA ILE A 66 4.88 5.94 -11.96
C ILE A 66 5.26 4.91 -13.03
N HIS A 67 6.28 4.12 -12.73
CA HIS A 67 6.77 3.03 -13.59
C HIS A 67 6.64 1.66 -12.94
N ASP A 68 6.32 1.64 -11.64
CA ASP A 68 6.13 0.42 -10.85
C ASP A 68 4.89 0.54 -10.00
N LEU A 69 4.02 -0.45 -10.12
CA LEU A 69 2.78 -0.59 -9.37
C LEU A 69 2.75 -1.99 -8.74
N TYR A 70 2.66 -2.06 -7.43
CA TYR A 70 2.42 -3.29 -6.69
C TYR A 70 0.96 -3.32 -6.24
N VAL A 71 0.23 -4.37 -6.58
CA VAL A 71 -1.16 -4.55 -6.15
C VAL A 71 -1.23 -5.73 -5.18
N THR A 72 -1.67 -5.47 -3.97
CA THR A 72 -1.66 -6.47 -2.89
C THR A 72 -2.66 -7.60 -3.13
N HIS A 73 -3.88 -7.27 -3.59
CA HIS A 73 -4.96 -8.24 -3.81
C HIS A 73 -6.09 -7.68 -4.71
N ALA A 74 -7.10 -8.52 -4.98
CA ALA A 74 -8.13 -8.23 -5.98
C ALA A 74 -9.42 -7.58 -5.41
N HIS A 75 -9.42 -7.02 -4.20
CA HIS A 75 -10.56 -6.25 -3.73
C HIS A 75 -10.70 -4.92 -4.48
N THR A 76 -11.94 -4.46 -4.61
CA THR A 76 -12.29 -3.29 -5.44
C THR A 76 -11.64 -2.00 -4.99
N ASP A 77 -11.45 -1.82 -3.69
CA ASP A 77 -10.84 -0.64 -3.04
C ASP A 77 -9.31 -0.60 -3.13
N HIS A 78 -8.67 -1.65 -3.62
CA HIS A 78 -7.22 -1.71 -3.88
C HIS A 78 -6.90 -1.74 -5.38
N LEU A 79 -7.71 -2.47 -6.17
CA LEU A 79 -7.38 -2.83 -7.55
C LEU A 79 -7.94 -1.85 -8.58
N LEU A 80 -9.17 -1.29 -8.40
CA LEU A 80 -9.85 -0.60 -9.49
C LEU A 80 -9.15 0.69 -9.94
N GLY A 81 -8.44 1.36 -9.04
CA GLY A 81 -7.60 2.50 -9.41
C GLY A 81 -6.41 2.11 -10.30
N ALA A 82 -5.89 0.88 -10.17
CA ALA A 82 -4.81 0.38 -11.01
C ALA A 82 -5.20 0.36 -12.50
N VAL A 83 -6.47 0.13 -12.83
CA VAL A 83 -6.98 0.20 -14.20
C VAL A 83 -6.77 1.60 -14.80
N TRP A 84 -6.91 2.66 -14.01
CA TRP A 84 -6.68 4.04 -14.46
C TRP A 84 -5.20 4.35 -14.65
N VAL A 85 -4.34 3.83 -13.80
CA VAL A 85 -2.87 3.94 -13.96
C VAL A 85 -2.42 3.20 -15.21
N MET A 86 -2.89 1.96 -15.42
CA MET A 86 -2.63 1.17 -16.62
C MET A 86 -3.18 1.83 -17.88
N ARG A 87 -4.40 2.38 -17.82
CA ARG A 87 -5.00 3.13 -18.96
C ARG A 87 -4.12 4.30 -19.37
N TYR A 88 -3.59 5.07 -18.39
CA TYR A 88 -2.65 6.15 -18.67
C TYR A 88 -1.39 5.62 -19.36
N ALA A 89 -0.77 4.60 -18.79
CA ALA A 89 0.43 3.97 -19.32
C ALA A 89 0.22 3.50 -20.79
N LEU A 90 -0.86 2.79 -21.05
CA LEU A 90 -1.22 2.30 -22.39
C LEU A 90 -1.52 3.45 -23.38
N GLN A 91 -2.21 4.51 -22.92
CA GLN A 91 -2.56 5.66 -23.75
C GLN A 91 -1.33 6.43 -24.19
N TYR A 92 -0.44 6.74 -23.26
CA TYR A 92 0.72 7.62 -23.49
C TYR A 92 2.03 6.86 -23.75
N LYS A 93 1.98 5.52 -23.82
CA LYS A 93 3.15 4.63 -23.99
C LYS A 93 4.19 4.85 -22.88
N ASN A 94 3.71 5.09 -21.66
CA ASN A 94 4.53 5.23 -20.47
C ASN A 94 4.84 3.83 -19.93
N PRO A 95 6.10 3.37 -19.91
CA PRO A 95 6.41 2.02 -19.42
C PRO A 95 5.92 1.85 -17.97
N LEU A 96 5.22 0.74 -17.71
CA LEU A 96 4.71 0.39 -16.38
C LEU A 96 4.89 -1.09 -16.12
N ARG A 97 5.51 -1.46 -14.99
CA ARG A 97 5.55 -2.81 -14.47
C ARG A 97 4.50 -2.96 -13.38
N VAL A 98 3.63 -3.94 -13.54
CA VAL A 98 2.63 -4.31 -12.52
C VAL A 98 3.07 -5.59 -11.85
N TRP A 99 3.22 -5.55 -10.55
CA TRP A 99 3.71 -6.64 -9.70
C TRP A 99 2.57 -7.15 -8.82
N SER A 100 2.23 -8.41 -8.90
CA SER A 100 1.23 -9.06 -8.03
C SER A 100 1.18 -10.57 -8.24
N HIS A 101 0.37 -11.27 -7.46
CA HIS A 101 0.06 -12.67 -7.71
C HIS A 101 -0.88 -12.85 -8.91
N ARG A 102 -0.90 -14.07 -9.47
CA ARG A 102 -1.59 -14.42 -10.74
C ARG A 102 -3.02 -13.89 -10.83
N LYS A 103 -3.84 -14.10 -9.81
CA LYS A 103 -5.26 -13.71 -9.86
C LYS A 103 -5.47 -12.21 -10.10
N VAL A 104 -4.71 -11.34 -9.41
CA VAL A 104 -4.78 -9.88 -9.61
C VAL A 104 -4.44 -9.52 -11.04
N LEU A 105 -3.34 -10.08 -11.58
CA LEU A 105 -2.88 -9.79 -12.93
C LEU A 105 -3.91 -10.22 -13.98
N ASP A 106 -4.53 -11.38 -13.78
CA ASP A 106 -5.57 -11.90 -14.69
C ASP A 106 -6.82 -11.01 -14.66
N VAL A 107 -7.27 -10.59 -13.46
CA VAL A 107 -8.40 -9.66 -13.29
C VAL A 107 -8.12 -8.31 -13.96
N LEU A 108 -6.96 -7.69 -13.70
CA LEU A 108 -6.56 -6.42 -14.31
C LEU A 108 -6.49 -6.53 -15.84
N THR A 109 -5.89 -7.60 -16.35
CA THR A 109 -5.78 -7.86 -17.78
C THR A 109 -7.17 -7.98 -18.39
N TYR A 110 -8.05 -8.77 -17.78
CA TYR A 110 -9.43 -8.97 -18.25
C TYR A 110 -10.20 -7.64 -18.28
N ILE A 111 -10.18 -6.87 -17.19
CA ILE A 111 -10.86 -5.57 -17.12
C ILE A 111 -10.34 -4.62 -18.20
N CYS A 112 -9.02 -4.52 -18.37
CA CYS A 112 -8.44 -3.67 -19.40
C CYS A 112 -8.88 -4.12 -20.82
N GLN A 113 -8.90 -5.41 -21.10
CA GLN A 113 -9.34 -5.94 -22.39
C GLN A 113 -10.82 -5.67 -22.68
N GLN A 114 -11.68 -5.69 -21.66
CA GLN A 114 -13.11 -5.43 -21.83
C GLN A 114 -13.44 -3.93 -21.96
N LEU A 115 -12.71 -3.07 -21.26
CA LEU A 115 -13.07 -1.65 -21.14
C LEU A 115 -12.25 -0.72 -22.03
N LEU A 116 -11.03 -1.10 -22.45
CA LEU A 116 -10.15 -0.23 -23.19
C LEU A 116 -10.17 -0.54 -24.69
N PRO A 117 -10.01 0.49 -25.56
CA PRO A 117 -9.92 0.27 -26.99
C PRO A 117 -8.78 -0.68 -27.37
N SER A 118 -8.97 -1.50 -28.42
CA SER A 118 -7.98 -2.48 -28.90
C SER A 118 -6.62 -1.85 -29.21
N LYS A 119 -6.59 -0.61 -29.74
CA LYS A 119 -5.35 0.14 -29.98
C LYS A 119 -4.51 0.40 -28.73
N MET A 120 -5.10 0.29 -27.53
CA MET A 120 -4.40 0.36 -26.24
C MET A 120 -4.03 -1.04 -25.76
N THR A 121 -4.97 -1.98 -25.78
CA THR A 121 -4.79 -3.31 -25.19
C THR A 121 -3.75 -4.16 -25.90
N VAL A 122 -3.46 -3.89 -27.18
CA VAL A 122 -2.34 -4.53 -27.92
C VAL A 122 -0.96 -4.21 -27.32
N ARG A 123 -0.88 -3.25 -26.39
CA ARG A 123 0.36 -2.85 -25.70
C ARG A 123 0.50 -3.52 -24.31
N LEU A 124 -0.49 -4.31 -23.89
CA LEU A 124 -0.32 -5.20 -22.73
C LEU A 124 0.78 -6.22 -23.05
N GLY A 125 1.68 -6.44 -22.12
CA GLY A 125 2.88 -7.25 -22.28
C GLY A 125 4.08 -6.52 -22.90
N THR A 126 3.93 -5.26 -23.35
CA THR A 126 5.04 -4.46 -23.92
C THR A 126 5.21 -3.10 -23.28
N VAL A 127 4.16 -2.33 -23.13
CA VAL A 127 4.16 -1.03 -22.41
C VAL A 127 3.76 -1.24 -20.94
N VAL A 128 2.78 -2.09 -20.71
CA VAL A 128 2.39 -2.54 -19.37
C VAL A 128 2.80 -3.99 -19.23
N GLU A 129 3.82 -4.25 -18.43
CA GLU A 129 4.32 -5.59 -18.15
C GLU A 129 3.64 -6.14 -16.90
N MET A 130 3.12 -7.37 -16.99
CA MET A 130 2.42 -8.06 -15.92
C MET A 130 3.36 -9.07 -15.28
N ASN A 131 3.93 -8.73 -14.12
CA ASN A 131 4.96 -9.52 -13.44
C ASN A 131 4.34 -10.32 -12.30
N CYS A 132 4.22 -11.62 -12.52
CA CYS A 132 3.64 -12.54 -11.55
C CYS A 132 4.64 -12.86 -10.44
N LEU A 133 4.18 -12.72 -9.20
CA LEU A 133 4.93 -13.07 -8.01
C LEU A 133 4.28 -14.27 -7.30
N GLU A 134 5.13 -15.11 -6.73
CA GLU A 134 4.74 -16.15 -5.80
C GLU A 134 5.24 -15.81 -4.38
N ASP A 135 4.82 -16.60 -3.40
CA ASP A 135 5.22 -16.42 -2.01
C ASP A 135 6.75 -16.49 -1.85
N GLY A 136 7.33 -15.46 -1.25
CA GLY A 136 8.76 -15.34 -1.05
C GLY A 136 9.56 -14.78 -2.23
N ASP A 137 8.94 -14.50 -3.38
CA ASP A 137 9.62 -13.96 -4.54
C ASP A 137 10.20 -12.57 -4.29
N ARG A 138 11.34 -12.30 -4.93
CA ARG A 138 12.02 -11.01 -4.89
C ARG A 138 11.88 -10.28 -6.22
N PHE A 139 11.75 -8.97 -6.15
CA PHE A 139 11.71 -8.10 -7.31
C PHE A 139 12.36 -6.74 -7.02
N GLU A 140 12.78 -6.07 -8.09
CA GLU A 140 13.57 -4.84 -7.98
C GLU A 140 12.80 -3.64 -8.55
N VAL A 141 12.77 -2.54 -7.78
CA VAL A 141 12.24 -1.24 -8.19
C VAL A 141 13.32 -0.20 -7.98
N GLY A 142 14.06 0.13 -9.04
CA GLY A 142 15.21 1.00 -8.93
C GLY A 142 16.25 0.45 -7.96
N ASP A 143 16.49 1.16 -6.86
CA ASP A 143 17.40 0.76 -5.78
C ASP A 143 16.71 0.07 -4.60
N LEU A 144 15.44 -0.27 -4.73
CA LEU A 144 14.68 -1.05 -3.75
C LEU A 144 14.67 -2.52 -4.17
N SER A 145 15.11 -3.42 -3.27
CA SER A 145 14.91 -4.86 -3.38
C SER A 145 13.79 -5.27 -2.44
N LEU A 146 12.65 -5.70 -3.01
CA LEU A 146 11.46 -6.08 -2.26
C LEU A 146 11.30 -7.59 -2.29
N GLN A 147 10.79 -8.15 -1.19
CA GLN A 147 10.37 -9.54 -1.12
C GLN A 147 8.88 -9.59 -0.80
N SER A 148 8.10 -10.17 -1.71
CA SER A 148 6.67 -10.41 -1.49
C SER A 148 6.46 -11.64 -0.62
N PHE A 149 5.35 -11.68 0.12
CA PHE A 149 4.94 -12.85 0.89
C PHE A 149 3.42 -12.94 0.96
N ASP A 150 2.92 -14.18 0.94
CA ASP A 150 1.49 -14.46 1.12
C ASP A 150 1.11 -14.25 2.59
N ILE A 151 0.15 -13.35 2.85
CA ILE A 151 -0.31 -13.10 4.23
C ILE A 151 -1.24 -14.18 4.76
N GLN A 152 -1.53 -15.20 3.95
CA GLN A 152 -2.43 -16.32 4.29
C GLN A 152 -3.87 -15.88 4.56
N SER A 153 -4.35 -14.92 3.78
CA SER A 153 -5.72 -14.43 3.88
C SER A 153 -6.74 -15.53 3.65
N THR A 154 -7.81 -15.51 4.43
CA THR A 154 -8.92 -16.48 4.33
C THR A 154 -10.05 -16.01 3.40
N LYS A 155 -10.02 -14.74 3.00
CA LYS A 155 -11.03 -14.14 2.10
C LYS A 155 -10.58 -14.15 0.64
N GLU A 156 -9.47 -13.50 0.38
CA GLU A 156 -8.89 -13.30 -0.93
C GLU A 156 -7.37 -13.39 -0.83
N ARG A 157 -6.72 -14.18 -1.73
CA ARG A 157 -5.25 -14.26 -1.73
C ARG A 157 -4.66 -12.85 -1.75
N GLN A 158 -3.79 -12.57 -0.78
CA GLN A 158 -3.24 -11.24 -0.58
C GLN A 158 -1.75 -11.33 -0.26
N PHE A 159 -0.98 -10.43 -0.84
CA PHE A 159 0.45 -10.35 -0.61
C PHE A 159 0.84 -9.08 0.14
N GLY A 160 1.63 -9.26 1.19
CA GLY A 160 2.45 -8.21 1.79
C GLY A 160 3.82 -8.13 1.13
N PHE A 161 4.65 -7.20 1.58
CA PHE A 161 6.07 -7.16 1.18
C PHE A 161 6.96 -6.68 2.32
N THR A 162 8.24 -7.07 2.23
CA THR A 162 9.29 -6.52 3.08
C THR A 162 10.45 -6.03 2.22
N THR A 163 11.17 -5.01 2.70
CA THR A 163 12.36 -4.47 2.02
C THR A 163 13.35 -3.92 3.01
N ILE A 164 14.62 -3.95 2.66
CA ILE A 164 15.66 -3.17 3.33
C ILE A 164 15.88 -1.90 2.52
N LEU A 165 15.50 -0.80 3.10
CA LEU A 165 15.62 0.53 2.48
C LEU A 165 17.08 0.95 2.35
N PRO A 166 17.43 1.78 1.36
CA PRO A 166 18.72 2.44 1.34
C PRO A 166 18.98 3.16 2.67
N GLY A 167 20.02 2.73 3.39
CA GLY A 167 20.29 3.17 4.77
C GLY A 167 20.08 2.06 5.81
N GLY A 168 19.63 0.86 5.39
CA GLY A 168 19.63 -0.36 6.20
C GLY A 168 18.40 -0.55 7.09
N LYS A 169 17.37 0.29 6.98
CA LYS A 169 16.12 0.13 7.74
C LYS A 169 15.20 -0.89 7.08
N LYS A 170 14.65 -1.80 7.88
CA LYS A 170 13.66 -2.79 7.42
C LYS A 170 12.26 -2.18 7.46
N LEU A 171 11.57 -2.17 6.33
CA LEU A 171 10.15 -1.84 6.20
C LEU A 171 9.37 -3.10 5.85
N THR A 172 8.27 -3.36 6.55
CA THR A 172 7.34 -4.44 6.22
C THR A 172 5.91 -3.89 6.14
N CYS A 173 5.19 -4.24 5.07
CA CYS A 173 3.77 -3.95 4.86
C CYS A 173 2.98 -5.26 4.93
N LEU A 174 2.04 -5.35 5.87
CA LEU A 174 1.30 -6.60 6.17
C LEU A 174 0.02 -6.79 5.34
N GLY A 175 -0.41 -5.78 4.57
CA GLY A 175 -1.71 -5.84 3.90
C GLY A 175 -2.87 -5.37 4.79
N ASP A 176 -4.10 -5.85 4.53
CA ASP A 176 -5.34 -5.37 5.17
C ASP A 176 -6.14 -6.45 5.92
N GLU A 177 -5.45 -7.46 6.42
CA GLU A 177 -6.02 -8.51 7.28
C GLU A 177 -5.17 -8.75 8.54
N PRO A 178 -5.73 -9.44 9.57
CA PRO A 178 -5.00 -9.81 10.76
C PRO A 178 -3.73 -10.61 10.44
N PHE A 179 -2.70 -10.39 11.25
CA PHE A 179 -1.41 -11.05 11.10
C PHE A 179 -1.51 -12.57 11.22
N ASN A 180 -0.86 -13.27 10.31
CA ASN A 180 -0.65 -14.72 10.36
C ASN A 180 0.77 -15.04 10.81
N GLU A 181 0.94 -16.02 11.71
CA GLU A 181 2.25 -16.41 12.26
C GLU A 181 3.25 -16.88 11.19
N LEU A 182 2.78 -17.37 10.03
CA LEU A 182 3.64 -17.72 8.90
C LEU A 182 4.36 -16.49 8.32
N CYS A 183 3.86 -15.28 8.57
CA CYS A 183 4.50 -14.02 8.16
C CYS A 183 5.59 -13.53 9.13
N LEU A 184 5.81 -14.24 10.27
CA LEU A 184 6.78 -13.86 11.29
C LEU A 184 8.19 -13.56 10.72
N PRO A 185 8.78 -14.39 9.81
CA PRO A 185 10.12 -14.14 9.27
C PRO A 185 10.25 -12.79 8.54
N TYR A 186 9.15 -12.30 7.95
CA TYR A 186 9.12 -11.05 7.19
C TYR A 186 8.91 -9.82 8.08
N ALA A 187 8.19 -9.98 9.21
CA ALA A 187 7.76 -8.86 10.05
C ALA A 187 8.62 -8.65 11.30
N GLN A 188 9.19 -9.72 11.86
CA GLN A 188 9.95 -9.65 13.11
C GLN A 188 11.14 -8.67 13.01
N GLY A 189 11.26 -7.80 14.01
CA GLY A 189 12.35 -6.83 14.13
C GLY A 189 12.35 -5.76 13.04
N ALA A 190 11.21 -5.51 12.38
CA ALA A 190 11.10 -4.43 11.41
C ALA A 190 11.35 -3.06 12.08
N ASP A 191 12.11 -2.18 11.43
CA ASP A 191 12.23 -0.80 11.89
C ASP A 191 10.91 -0.04 11.67
N TRP A 192 10.20 -0.39 10.59
CA TRP A 192 8.91 0.18 10.21
C TRP A 192 7.93 -0.95 9.84
N LEU A 193 6.77 -0.95 10.48
CA LEU A 193 5.66 -1.84 10.19
C LEU A 193 4.46 -1.04 9.73
N MET A 194 3.89 -1.40 8.59
CA MET A 194 2.59 -0.93 8.14
C MET A 194 1.57 -2.03 8.41
N SER A 195 0.53 -1.71 9.18
CA SER A 195 -0.52 -2.64 9.58
C SER A 195 -1.89 -1.99 9.48
N GLU A 196 -2.87 -2.76 9.05
CA GLU A 196 -4.25 -2.33 9.09
C GLU A 196 -4.73 -2.12 10.54
N ALA A 197 -5.68 -1.20 10.71
CA ALA A 197 -6.34 -0.92 11.98
C ALA A 197 -7.76 -0.41 11.71
N PHE A 198 -8.66 -1.33 11.41
CA PHE A 198 -10.00 -1.02 10.93
C PHE A 198 -10.74 -0.01 11.81
N CYS A 199 -10.70 -0.21 13.13
CA CYS A 199 -11.27 0.70 14.12
C CYS A 199 -10.50 0.62 15.45
N LEU A 200 -10.89 1.44 16.41
CA LEU A 200 -10.47 1.29 17.81
C LEU A 200 -11.05 0.00 18.40
N TYR A 201 -10.31 -0.63 19.28
CA TYR A 201 -10.82 -1.74 20.10
C TYR A 201 -12.03 -1.31 20.93
N ALA A 202 -12.02 -0.08 21.45
CA ALA A 202 -13.14 0.50 22.17
C ALA A 202 -14.42 0.61 21.33
N ASP A 203 -14.30 0.71 20.01
CA ASP A 203 -15.42 0.85 19.07
C ASP A 203 -15.74 -0.47 18.31
N ARG A 204 -15.11 -1.61 18.71
CA ARG A 204 -15.23 -2.91 18.02
C ARG A 204 -16.66 -3.42 17.90
N ASP A 205 -17.49 -3.20 18.93
CA ASP A 205 -18.88 -3.67 18.93
C ASP A 205 -19.76 -2.87 17.93
N ARG A 206 -19.34 -1.65 17.60
CA ARG A 206 -19.99 -0.81 16.59
C ARG A 206 -19.58 -1.19 15.17
N PHE A 207 -18.32 -1.52 14.96
CA PHE A 207 -17.76 -1.71 13.63
C PHE A 207 -17.59 -3.18 13.23
N ASN A 208 -17.62 -4.11 14.20
CA ASN A 208 -17.47 -5.56 14.02
C ASN A 208 -16.23 -5.95 13.18
N PRO A 209 -15.01 -5.49 13.56
CA PRO A 209 -13.81 -5.73 12.77
C PRO A 209 -13.51 -7.23 12.59
N TYR A 210 -13.65 -8.01 13.65
CA TYR A 210 -13.31 -9.43 13.64
C TYR A 210 -14.21 -10.27 12.72
N GLU A 211 -15.50 -9.96 12.66
CA GLU A 211 -16.43 -10.61 11.71
C GLU A 211 -16.10 -10.28 10.25
N LYS A 212 -15.42 -9.15 10.03
CA LYS A 212 -14.95 -8.69 8.72
C LYS A 212 -13.51 -9.13 8.44
N HIS A 213 -12.90 -9.92 9.31
CA HIS A 213 -11.50 -10.33 9.25
C HIS A 213 -10.54 -9.14 9.20
N HIS A 214 -10.72 -8.21 10.15
CA HIS A 214 -9.84 -7.06 10.37
C HIS A 214 -9.40 -6.97 11.83
N SER A 215 -8.31 -6.24 12.07
CA SER A 215 -7.77 -5.93 13.40
C SER A 215 -8.22 -4.56 13.90
N THR A 216 -8.08 -4.33 15.19
CA THR A 216 -8.21 -3.01 15.81
C THR A 216 -6.85 -2.33 15.93
N ALA A 217 -6.85 -1.03 16.27
CA ALA A 217 -5.61 -0.32 16.58
C ALA A 217 -4.83 -0.94 17.73
N LEU A 218 -5.55 -1.47 18.75
CA LEU A 218 -4.96 -2.20 19.88
C LEU A 218 -4.27 -3.48 19.43
N ASP A 219 -4.93 -4.29 18.57
CA ASP A 219 -4.37 -5.55 18.05
C ASP A 219 -3.09 -5.30 17.25
N ALA A 220 -3.12 -4.31 16.34
CA ALA A 220 -1.96 -3.93 15.56
C ALA A 220 -0.79 -3.44 16.43
N ALA A 221 -1.07 -2.71 17.50
CA ALA A 221 -0.07 -2.23 18.44
C ALA A 221 0.53 -3.35 19.29
N GLN A 222 -0.31 -4.28 19.80
CA GLN A 222 0.16 -5.47 20.50
C GLN A 222 1.04 -6.35 19.62
N LEU A 223 0.67 -6.50 18.34
CA LEU A 223 1.47 -7.19 17.35
C LEU A 223 2.83 -6.51 17.17
N ALA A 224 2.85 -5.18 16.99
CA ALA A 224 4.08 -4.42 16.80
C ALA A 224 5.04 -4.55 17.99
N GLU A 225 4.52 -4.50 19.23
CA GLU A 225 5.30 -4.71 20.45
C GLU A 225 5.90 -6.12 20.47
N ARG A 226 5.08 -7.14 20.23
CA ARG A 226 5.50 -8.55 20.20
C ARG A 226 6.59 -8.82 19.14
N LEU A 227 6.49 -8.16 17.99
CA LEU A 227 7.45 -8.31 16.89
C LEU A 227 8.75 -7.51 17.09
N GLY A 228 8.84 -6.67 18.13
CA GLY A 228 9.99 -5.79 18.36
C GLY A 228 10.15 -4.69 17.34
N VAL A 229 9.05 -4.18 16.80
CA VAL A 229 8.98 -3.08 15.83
C VAL A 229 9.38 -1.76 16.50
N LYS A 230 9.93 -0.82 15.73
CA LYS A 230 10.29 0.50 16.25
C LYS A 230 9.26 1.58 15.91
N ASN A 231 8.65 1.49 14.71
CA ASN A 231 7.70 2.47 14.21
C ASN A 231 6.52 1.74 13.58
N LEU A 232 5.31 2.04 14.01
CA LEU A 232 4.06 1.47 13.53
C LEU A 232 3.27 2.51 12.76
N ILE A 233 2.92 2.23 11.51
CA ILE A 233 2.01 3.04 10.69
C ILE A 233 0.67 2.29 10.62
N LEU A 234 -0.40 2.93 11.09
CA LEU A 234 -1.76 2.41 11.06
C LEU A 234 -2.51 2.97 9.86
N TYR A 235 -3.16 2.11 9.09
CA TYR A 235 -3.95 2.47 7.92
C TYR A 235 -5.19 1.57 7.77
N HIS A 236 -5.93 1.66 6.67
CA HIS A 236 -7.13 0.88 6.36
C HIS A 236 -8.24 1.04 7.41
N THR A 237 -8.45 2.28 7.82
CA THR A 237 -9.35 2.63 8.93
C THR A 237 -10.77 2.89 8.46
N GLU A 238 -11.74 2.89 9.39
CA GLU A 238 -13.05 3.48 9.20
C GLU A 238 -12.96 5.02 9.08
N ASP A 239 -14.01 5.69 8.56
CA ASP A 239 -14.02 7.12 8.31
C ASP A 239 -15.03 7.92 9.16
N LYS A 240 -15.71 7.29 10.13
CA LYS A 240 -16.74 7.95 10.96
C LYS A 240 -16.11 8.74 12.12
N THR A 241 -14.84 8.44 12.46
CA THR A 241 -14.13 9.09 13.57
C THR A 241 -12.92 9.91 13.10
N LEU A 242 -12.83 10.29 11.82
CA LEU A 242 -11.67 10.96 11.22
C LEU A 242 -11.18 12.17 12.02
N SER A 243 -12.08 13.01 12.54
CA SER A 243 -11.70 14.21 13.28
C SER A 243 -10.95 13.96 14.59
N THR A 244 -11.10 12.78 15.17
CA THR A 244 -10.45 12.35 16.42
C THR A 244 -9.56 11.14 16.23
N ARG A 245 -9.49 10.59 15.00
CA ARG A 245 -8.81 9.35 14.68
C ARG A 245 -7.36 9.36 15.13
N ARG A 246 -6.59 10.35 14.72
CA ARG A 246 -5.16 10.46 15.07
C ARG A 246 -4.93 10.40 16.57
N GLU A 247 -5.64 11.24 17.33
CA GLU A 247 -5.51 11.30 18.79
C GLU A 247 -5.89 9.97 19.44
N ARG A 248 -7.08 9.45 19.12
CA ARG A 248 -7.62 8.25 19.76
C ARG A 248 -6.86 6.99 19.42
N TYR A 249 -6.52 6.79 18.13
CA TYR A 249 -5.75 5.61 17.70
C TYR A 249 -4.32 5.65 18.25
N THR A 250 -3.69 6.83 18.28
CA THR A 250 -2.37 6.97 18.90
C THR A 250 -2.42 6.66 20.39
N ALA A 251 -3.43 7.17 21.12
CA ALA A 251 -3.58 6.91 22.56
C ALA A 251 -3.82 5.41 22.83
N GLU A 252 -4.68 4.75 22.07
CA GLU A 252 -4.97 3.32 22.22
C GLU A 252 -3.71 2.48 21.91
N ALA A 253 -3.06 2.72 20.80
CA ALA A 253 -1.86 1.99 20.39
C ALA A 253 -0.70 2.19 21.38
N SER A 254 -0.45 3.43 21.83
CA SER A 254 0.63 3.75 22.76
C SER A 254 0.39 3.22 24.19
N SER A 255 -0.81 2.74 24.49
CA SER A 255 -1.08 2.08 25.78
C SER A 255 -0.40 0.71 25.91
N VAL A 256 -0.03 0.08 24.77
CA VAL A 256 0.55 -1.28 24.73
C VAL A 256 1.81 -1.39 23.85
N PHE A 257 2.15 -0.37 23.10
CA PHE A 257 3.32 -0.33 22.21
C PHE A 257 4.27 0.77 22.64
N SER A 258 5.53 0.39 22.86
CA SER A 258 6.59 1.27 23.36
C SER A 258 7.28 2.07 22.24
N GLY A 259 7.09 1.70 20.98
CA GLY A 259 7.64 2.38 19.82
C GLY A 259 6.83 3.61 19.39
N ARG A 260 7.17 4.18 18.24
CA ARG A 260 6.44 5.34 17.69
C ARG A 260 5.24 4.90 16.88
N VAL A 261 4.09 5.55 17.10
CA VAL A 261 2.84 5.31 16.37
C VAL A 261 2.58 6.45 15.39
N PHE A 262 2.25 6.11 14.16
CA PHE A 262 1.86 7.01 13.10
C PHE A 262 0.43 6.67 12.65
N VAL A 263 -0.46 7.65 12.73
CA VAL A 263 -1.85 7.55 12.26
C VAL A 263 -2.06 8.66 11.22
N PRO A 264 -1.66 8.40 9.97
CA PRO A 264 -1.63 9.45 8.95
C PRO A 264 -3.04 9.84 8.47
N ASP A 265 -3.11 11.04 7.94
CA ASP A 265 -4.21 11.49 7.10
C ASP A 265 -3.87 11.24 5.61
N ASP A 266 -4.90 11.33 4.73
CA ASP A 266 -4.68 11.29 3.29
C ASP A 266 -3.70 12.39 2.87
N LEU A 267 -2.78 12.06 1.95
CA LEU A 267 -1.72 12.89 1.39
C LEU A 267 -0.56 13.20 2.35
N GLU A 268 -0.55 12.62 3.53
CA GLU A 268 0.55 12.82 4.48
C GLU A 268 1.83 12.11 4.01
N ARG A 269 2.96 12.78 4.22
CA ARG A 269 4.29 12.24 3.94
C ARG A 269 4.99 11.87 5.25
N ILE A 270 5.50 10.64 5.29
CA ILE A 270 6.26 10.12 6.42
C ILE A 270 7.68 9.86 5.94
N GLU A 271 8.64 10.55 6.53
CA GLU A 271 10.07 10.29 6.29
C GLU A 271 10.50 9.07 7.07
N ILE A 272 11.17 8.14 6.38
CA ILE A 272 11.61 6.87 6.94
C ILE A 272 13.13 6.92 7.09
N GLU A 273 13.59 7.06 8.32
CA GLU A 273 14.99 7.10 8.72
C GLU A 273 15.38 5.88 9.54
#